data_5ec35784524494712807f41f4e131d56
#
_entry.id   5ec35784524494712807f41f4e131d56
#
_cell.length_a   1.000
_cell.length_b   1.000
_cell.length_c   1.000
_cell.angle_alpha   90.00
_cell.angle_beta   90.00
_cell.angle_gamma   90.00
#
_symmetry.space_group_name_H-M   'P 1'
#
loop_
_entity.id
_entity.type
_entity.pdbx_description
1 polymer ?
#
loop_
_entity_poly.entity_id
_entity_poly.type
_entity_poly.pdbx_seq_one_letter_code
_entity_poly.pdbx_strand_id
1 'polypeptide(L)'
;MRRLAPIIYAIVFFDALLLFAIVPLLPDYVTSLHLSKTQAGGAIGIYSAATLAVALPAGRIADRLGPRRITVAGVALMALSTLAYAGAHSFWVLLAARGGQGVASGISWTAGLAWLSSSAPPDRRGRVLGLAMTFGSVGALMGPVLAGPLAAWLGIRAPFVLLAAIAAVLTVASALPADVRGTHIEHVGLLDTLRIAVRGRLMACAVLVMVLVAAVSGVLDTLVPLRMGAAGYSATAISLMLALAGLASALTQGAVGRVYDSLGGLRIAFVSIAAMAVLTGLLAVPESALALAVIFVIGSPAVAAQYAISFPLAAEGADEVGLPHGIVLGAMNVCWGIGFFIGPSAGAAIAEASSDRVTYLLAALLGVVALPLLRTLALSPRECQESA
;
A
#
# COMPACT_ATOMS: atom_id res chain seq x y z
N MET A 1 27.00 -0.44 7.37
CA MET A 1 26.06 0.59 6.90
C MET A 1 26.32 1.11 5.48
N ARG A 2 27.55 1.50 5.08
CA ARG A 2 27.77 2.12 3.76
C ARG A 2 27.26 1.32 2.55
N ARG A 3 27.30 -0.02 2.59
CA ARG A 3 26.81 -0.90 1.51
C ARG A 3 25.40 -1.46 1.76
N LEU A 4 24.97 -1.56 3.01
CA LEU A 4 23.68 -2.14 3.36
C LEU A 4 22.51 -1.21 3.07
N ALA A 5 22.57 0.04 3.53
CA ALA A 5 21.45 0.98 3.42
C ALA A 5 20.99 1.19 1.97
N PRO A 6 21.88 1.43 0.97
CA PRO A 6 21.45 1.56 -0.43
C PRO A 6 20.76 0.31 -0.96
N ILE A 7 21.19 -0.88 -0.55
CA ILE A 7 20.60 -2.15 -0.99
C ILE A 7 19.18 -2.30 -0.42
N ILE A 8 18.99 -2.04 0.88
CA ILE A 8 17.66 -2.12 1.48
C ILE A 8 16.72 -1.05 0.88
N TYR A 9 17.21 0.18 0.65
CA TYR A 9 16.43 1.21 -0.04
C TYR A 9 16.02 0.78 -1.45
N ALA A 10 16.93 0.13 -2.19
CA ALA A 10 16.63 -0.42 -3.52
C ALA A 10 15.59 -1.56 -3.43
N ILE A 11 15.66 -2.42 -2.42
CA ILE A 11 14.68 -3.50 -2.21
C ILE A 11 13.31 -2.90 -1.90
N VAL A 12 13.21 -1.93 -0.99
CA VAL A 12 11.95 -1.27 -0.62
C VAL A 12 11.34 -0.50 -1.80
N PHE A 13 12.18 0.23 -2.55
CA PHE A 13 11.77 0.88 -3.80
C PHE A 13 11.21 -0.13 -4.80
N PHE A 14 11.95 -1.21 -5.04
CA PHE A 14 11.59 -2.24 -6.01
C PHE A 14 10.31 -2.98 -5.63
N ASP A 15 10.14 -3.30 -4.35
CA ASP A 15 8.94 -3.95 -3.82
C ASP A 15 7.69 -3.11 -4.08
N ALA A 16 7.73 -1.83 -3.72
CA ALA A 16 6.63 -0.92 -3.95
C ALA A 16 6.37 -0.67 -5.45
N LEU A 17 7.42 -0.59 -6.26
CA LEU A 17 7.31 -0.49 -7.71
C LEU A 17 6.59 -1.71 -8.28
N LEU A 18 6.97 -2.92 -7.87
CA LEU A 18 6.36 -4.17 -8.32
C LEU A 18 4.90 -4.29 -7.89
N LEU A 19 4.56 -3.85 -6.68
CA LEU A 19 3.19 -3.86 -6.18
C LEU A 19 2.25 -3.12 -7.12
N PHE A 20 2.64 -1.93 -7.58
CA PHE A 20 1.79 -1.05 -8.38
C PHE A 20 2.00 -1.16 -9.90
N ALA A 21 3.04 -1.87 -10.36
CA ALA A 21 3.31 -2.07 -11.80
C ALA A 21 2.18 -2.81 -12.56
N ILE A 22 1.39 -3.63 -11.86
CA ILE A 22 0.26 -4.35 -12.46
C ILE A 22 -0.91 -3.41 -12.79
N VAL A 23 -1.10 -2.33 -12.04
CA VAL A 23 -2.32 -1.50 -12.08
C VAL A 23 -2.66 -1.01 -13.49
N PRO A 24 -1.75 -0.40 -14.27
CA PRO A 24 -2.04 0.03 -15.63
C PRO A 24 -2.21 -1.13 -16.63
N LEU A 25 -1.70 -2.32 -16.29
CA LEU A 25 -1.73 -3.52 -17.14
C LEU A 25 -2.91 -4.44 -16.82
N LEU A 26 -3.66 -4.13 -15.76
CA LEU A 26 -4.77 -4.96 -15.30
C LEU A 26 -5.83 -5.20 -16.39
N PRO A 27 -6.25 -4.20 -17.20
CA PRO A 27 -7.18 -4.40 -18.30
C PRO A 27 -6.67 -5.38 -19.36
N ASP A 28 -5.36 -5.32 -19.66
CA ASP A 28 -4.75 -6.21 -20.65
C ASP A 28 -4.72 -7.67 -20.14
N TYR A 29 -4.46 -7.89 -18.85
CA TYR A 29 -4.57 -9.21 -18.23
C TYR A 29 -6.00 -9.72 -18.19
N VAL A 30 -6.98 -8.85 -17.88
CA VAL A 30 -8.40 -9.21 -17.92
C VAL A 30 -8.80 -9.67 -19.30
N THR A 31 -8.39 -8.96 -20.33
CA THR A 31 -8.71 -9.31 -21.73
C THR A 31 -7.98 -10.58 -22.17
N SER A 32 -6.67 -10.69 -21.93
CA SER A 32 -5.83 -11.80 -22.40
C SER A 32 -6.11 -13.13 -21.70
N LEU A 33 -6.49 -13.10 -20.43
CA LEU A 33 -6.76 -14.29 -19.61
C LEU A 33 -8.26 -14.50 -19.35
N HIS A 34 -9.13 -13.68 -19.97
CA HIS A 34 -10.59 -13.71 -19.79
C HIS A 34 -11.02 -13.69 -18.31
N LEU A 35 -10.40 -12.80 -17.53
CA LEU A 35 -10.67 -12.70 -16.10
C LEU A 35 -11.98 -11.96 -15.83
N SER A 36 -12.69 -12.39 -14.78
CA SER A 36 -13.78 -11.60 -14.21
C SER A 36 -13.22 -10.42 -13.39
N LYS A 37 -14.08 -9.45 -13.06
CA LYS A 37 -13.68 -8.33 -12.17
C LYS A 37 -13.24 -8.85 -10.81
N THR A 38 -13.96 -9.83 -10.25
CA THR A 38 -13.61 -10.49 -8.98
C THR A 38 -12.23 -11.11 -9.02
N GLN A 39 -11.90 -11.80 -10.11
CA GLN A 39 -10.58 -12.38 -10.32
C GLN A 39 -9.49 -11.30 -10.42
N ALA A 40 -9.77 -10.19 -11.11
CA ALA A 40 -8.84 -9.07 -11.21
C ALA A 40 -8.59 -8.41 -9.85
N GLY A 41 -9.64 -8.13 -9.06
CA GLY A 41 -9.53 -7.60 -7.72
C GLY A 41 -8.83 -8.56 -6.75
N GLY A 42 -9.13 -9.86 -6.85
CA GLY A 42 -8.44 -10.91 -6.10
C GLY A 42 -6.95 -10.97 -6.39
N ALA A 43 -6.54 -10.80 -7.66
CA ALA A 43 -5.13 -10.75 -8.06
C ALA A 43 -4.38 -9.54 -7.47
N ILE A 44 -5.05 -8.40 -7.27
CA ILE A 44 -4.46 -7.25 -6.56
C ILE A 44 -4.41 -7.53 -5.06
N GLY A 45 -5.52 -7.96 -4.46
CA GLY A 45 -5.64 -8.13 -3.01
C GLY A 45 -4.78 -9.25 -2.44
N ILE A 46 -4.58 -10.37 -3.18
CA ILE A 46 -3.81 -11.53 -2.70
C ILE A 46 -2.37 -11.19 -2.30
N TYR A 47 -1.78 -10.19 -2.94
CA TYR A 47 -0.46 -9.70 -2.58
C TYR A 47 -0.41 -9.23 -1.11
N SER A 48 -1.33 -8.36 -0.72
CA SER A 48 -1.41 -7.82 0.65
C SER A 48 -1.81 -8.89 1.66
N ALA A 49 -2.74 -9.78 1.31
CA ALA A 49 -3.10 -10.92 2.16
C ALA A 49 -1.91 -11.83 2.43
N ALA A 50 -1.15 -12.18 1.39
CA ALA A 50 0.04 -13.02 1.50
C ALA A 50 1.16 -12.33 2.30
N THR A 51 1.37 -11.02 2.08
CA THR A 51 2.30 -10.19 2.86
C THR A 51 1.98 -10.26 4.36
N LEU A 52 0.70 -10.04 4.72
CA LEU A 52 0.25 -10.09 6.11
C LEU A 52 0.43 -11.47 6.75
N ALA A 53 0.10 -12.53 6.01
CA ALA A 53 0.19 -13.89 6.51
C ALA A 53 1.62 -14.30 6.91
N VAL A 54 2.62 -13.76 6.21
CA VAL A 54 4.03 -14.15 6.43
C VAL A 54 4.84 -13.14 7.22
N ALA A 55 4.39 -11.90 7.40
CA ALA A 55 5.18 -10.87 8.08
C ALA A 55 5.63 -11.29 9.48
N LEU A 56 4.72 -11.83 10.28
CA LEU A 56 5.02 -12.27 11.65
C LEU A 56 5.94 -13.51 11.71
N PRO A 57 5.67 -14.62 10.98
CA PRO A 57 6.60 -15.73 10.94
C PRO A 57 7.97 -15.35 10.35
N ALA A 58 8.02 -14.49 9.33
CA ALA A 58 9.26 -14.02 8.73
C ALA A 58 10.15 -13.29 9.75
N GLY A 59 9.56 -12.44 10.59
CA GLY A 59 10.29 -11.77 11.66
C GLY A 59 10.92 -12.76 12.65
N ARG A 60 10.13 -13.71 13.15
CA ARG A 60 10.63 -14.76 14.07
C ARG A 60 11.75 -15.61 13.46
N ILE A 61 11.64 -15.91 12.17
CA ILE A 61 12.66 -16.68 11.44
C ILE A 61 13.91 -15.82 11.24
N ALA A 62 13.75 -14.53 10.94
CA ALA A 62 14.87 -13.59 10.81
C ALA A 62 15.66 -13.43 12.11
N ASP A 63 14.99 -13.42 13.28
CA ASP A 63 15.66 -13.41 14.58
C ASP A 63 16.52 -14.66 14.84
N ARG A 64 16.08 -15.84 14.34
CA ARG A 64 16.79 -17.12 14.53
C ARG A 64 17.91 -17.36 13.52
N LEU A 65 17.65 -17.09 12.23
CA LEU A 65 18.55 -17.43 11.13
C LEU A 65 19.41 -16.25 10.66
N GLY A 66 19.14 -15.05 11.19
CA GLY A 66 19.77 -13.80 10.80
C GLY A 66 18.99 -13.07 9.69
N PRO A 67 18.85 -11.73 9.82
CA PRO A 67 18.00 -10.94 8.91
C PRO A 67 18.55 -10.92 7.48
N ARG A 68 19.87 -11.02 7.28
CA ARG A 68 20.48 -11.09 5.95
C ARG A 68 19.97 -12.29 5.14
N ARG A 69 20.06 -13.50 5.71
CA ARG A 69 19.68 -14.73 5.02
C ARG A 69 18.22 -14.70 4.61
N ILE A 70 17.36 -14.21 5.49
CA ILE A 70 15.91 -14.13 5.27
C ILE A 70 15.60 -13.05 4.24
N THR A 71 16.26 -11.89 4.27
CA THR A 71 16.12 -10.86 3.23
C THR A 71 16.53 -11.40 1.86
N VAL A 72 17.69 -12.08 1.75
CA VAL A 72 18.14 -12.68 0.49
C VAL A 72 17.14 -13.69 -0.03
N ALA A 73 16.61 -14.57 0.83
CA ALA A 73 15.60 -15.55 0.46
C ALA A 73 14.29 -14.88 -0.02
N GLY A 74 13.86 -13.81 0.66
CA GLY A 74 12.69 -13.03 0.25
C GLY A 74 12.87 -12.40 -1.12
N VAL A 75 14.00 -11.74 -1.38
CA VAL A 75 14.28 -11.11 -2.69
C VAL A 75 14.45 -12.17 -3.80
N ALA A 76 15.04 -13.32 -3.51
CA ALA A 76 15.12 -14.43 -4.45
C ALA A 76 13.72 -14.98 -4.81
N LEU A 77 12.85 -15.15 -3.82
CA LEU A 77 11.47 -15.54 -4.04
C LEU A 77 10.72 -14.48 -4.87
N MET A 78 11.00 -13.19 -4.64
CA MET A 78 10.43 -12.10 -5.43
C MET A 78 10.86 -12.18 -6.91
N ALA A 79 12.13 -12.48 -7.19
CA ALA A 79 12.61 -12.72 -8.56
C ALA A 79 11.88 -13.89 -9.23
N LEU A 80 11.79 -15.03 -8.54
CA LEU A 80 11.15 -16.24 -9.07
C LEU A 80 9.64 -16.04 -9.29
N SER A 81 8.94 -15.45 -8.33
CA SER A 81 7.50 -15.20 -8.45
C SER A 81 7.19 -14.14 -9.50
N THR A 82 8.06 -13.13 -9.69
CA THR A 82 7.90 -12.13 -10.75
C THR A 82 8.16 -12.75 -12.13
N LEU A 83 9.11 -13.66 -12.26
CA LEU A 83 9.32 -14.41 -13.49
C LEU A 83 8.14 -15.33 -13.80
N ALA A 84 7.61 -16.02 -12.78
CA ALA A 84 6.39 -16.84 -12.91
C ALA A 84 5.19 -15.99 -13.34
N TYR A 85 5.08 -14.76 -12.81
CA TYR A 85 4.07 -13.78 -13.20
C TYR A 85 4.18 -13.39 -14.69
N ALA A 86 5.39 -13.14 -15.17
CA ALA A 86 5.65 -12.83 -16.59
C ALA A 86 5.24 -13.99 -17.51
N GLY A 87 5.35 -15.23 -17.05
CA GLY A 87 4.93 -16.44 -17.75
C GLY A 87 3.48 -16.85 -17.54
N ALA A 88 2.68 -16.06 -16.80
CA ALA A 88 1.31 -16.44 -16.48
C ALA A 88 0.43 -16.53 -17.74
N HIS A 89 -0.23 -17.68 -17.90
CA HIS A 89 -1.13 -18.01 -19.01
C HIS A 89 -2.52 -18.44 -18.53
N SER A 90 -2.75 -18.40 -17.21
CA SER A 90 -4.05 -18.67 -16.58
C SER A 90 -4.21 -17.85 -15.31
N PHE A 91 -5.46 -17.65 -14.86
CA PHE A 91 -5.77 -16.98 -13.59
C PHE A 91 -5.03 -17.59 -12.40
N TRP A 92 -5.00 -18.91 -12.30
CA TRP A 92 -4.40 -19.58 -11.13
C TRP A 92 -2.87 -19.39 -11.05
N VAL A 93 -2.19 -19.40 -12.21
CA VAL A 93 -0.75 -19.10 -12.26
C VAL A 93 -0.48 -17.65 -11.90
N LEU A 94 -1.30 -16.72 -12.44
CA LEU A 94 -1.21 -15.29 -12.11
C LEU A 94 -1.44 -15.06 -10.61
N LEU A 95 -2.48 -15.68 -10.04
CA LEU A 95 -2.82 -15.56 -8.62
C LEU A 95 -1.72 -16.14 -7.72
N ALA A 96 -1.21 -17.34 -8.05
CA ALA A 96 -0.12 -17.96 -7.32
C ALA A 96 1.18 -17.15 -7.37
N ALA A 97 1.54 -16.64 -8.56
CA ALA A 97 2.70 -15.78 -8.73
C ALA A 97 2.53 -14.47 -7.93
N ARG A 98 1.35 -13.87 -7.96
CA ARG A 98 1.04 -12.65 -7.19
C ARG A 98 1.06 -12.89 -5.68
N GLY A 99 0.51 -14.01 -5.22
CA GLY A 99 0.64 -14.45 -3.84
C GLY A 99 2.10 -14.69 -3.43
N GLY A 100 2.88 -15.32 -4.31
CA GLY A 100 4.32 -15.50 -4.13
C GLY A 100 5.10 -14.19 -4.00
N GLN A 101 4.75 -13.18 -4.82
CA GLN A 101 5.29 -11.82 -4.68
C GLN A 101 4.93 -11.21 -3.31
N GLY A 102 3.68 -11.39 -2.83
CA GLY A 102 3.24 -10.93 -1.52
C GLY A 102 4.00 -11.63 -0.37
N VAL A 103 4.20 -12.95 -0.45
CA VAL A 103 5.07 -13.69 0.49
C VAL A 103 6.49 -13.12 0.48
N ALA A 104 7.05 -12.93 -0.69
CA ALA A 104 8.40 -12.38 -0.86
C ALA A 104 8.52 -10.98 -0.26
N SER A 105 7.52 -10.13 -0.49
CA SER A 105 7.41 -8.79 0.09
C SER A 105 7.39 -8.83 1.61
N GLY A 106 6.48 -9.61 2.21
CA GLY A 106 6.39 -9.74 3.67
C GLY A 106 7.68 -10.20 4.31
N ILE A 107 8.40 -11.11 3.66
CA ILE A 107 9.72 -11.59 4.11
C ILE A 107 10.77 -10.49 3.99
N SER A 108 10.95 -9.91 2.79
CA SER A 108 12.03 -8.96 2.51
C SER A 108 11.82 -7.62 3.22
N TRP A 109 10.58 -7.15 3.33
CA TRP A 109 10.23 -5.93 4.05
C TRP A 109 10.52 -6.08 5.54
N THR A 110 10.01 -7.16 6.18
CA THR A 110 10.19 -7.40 7.61
C THR A 110 11.66 -7.61 7.95
N ALA A 111 12.33 -8.55 7.29
CA ALA A 111 13.74 -8.86 7.57
C ALA A 111 14.68 -7.75 7.11
N GLY A 112 14.41 -7.09 5.98
CA GLY A 112 15.24 -6.01 5.45
C GLY A 112 15.22 -4.76 6.33
N LEU A 113 14.05 -4.30 6.78
CA LEU A 113 13.95 -3.16 7.69
C LEU A 113 14.52 -3.49 9.08
N ALA A 114 14.34 -4.73 9.55
CA ALA A 114 14.96 -5.22 10.77
C ALA A 114 16.50 -5.16 10.69
N TRP A 115 17.05 -5.64 9.57
CA TRP A 115 18.50 -5.59 9.31
C TRP A 115 19.03 -4.17 9.21
N LEU A 116 18.30 -3.30 8.52
CA LEU A 116 18.65 -1.88 8.39
C LEU A 116 18.64 -1.17 9.75
N SER A 117 17.57 -1.38 10.54
CA SER A 117 17.39 -0.81 11.87
C SER A 117 18.47 -1.25 12.85
N SER A 118 18.78 -2.56 12.92
CA SER A 118 19.79 -3.11 13.82
C SER A 118 21.23 -2.69 13.45
N SER A 119 21.45 -2.36 12.16
CA SER A 119 22.76 -1.89 11.68
C SER A 119 22.95 -0.37 11.85
N ALA A 120 21.88 0.38 12.15
CA ALA A 120 21.93 1.82 12.30
C ALA A 120 22.25 2.25 13.73
N PRO A 121 23.08 3.32 13.94
CA PRO A 121 23.24 3.93 15.24
C PRO A 121 21.89 4.37 15.82
N PRO A 122 21.68 4.28 17.16
CA PRO A 122 20.38 4.60 17.80
C PRO A 122 19.85 5.99 17.44
N ASP A 123 20.74 6.98 17.37
CA ASP A 123 20.45 8.39 17.06
C ASP A 123 20.01 8.60 15.59
N ARG A 124 20.26 7.64 14.70
CA ARG A 124 19.97 7.74 13.26
C ARG A 124 18.92 6.75 12.74
N ARG A 125 18.43 5.84 13.60
CA ARG A 125 17.47 4.79 13.19
C ARG A 125 16.23 5.37 12.52
N GLY A 126 15.61 6.38 13.14
CA GLY A 126 14.42 7.04 12.58
C GLY A 126 14.67 7.63 11.20
N ARG A 127 15.81 8.33 11.02
CA ARG A 127 16.18 8.92 9.71
C ARG A 127 16.39 7.86 8.63
N VAL A 128 17.05 6.76 8.98
CA VAL A 128 17.35 5.68 8.05
C VAL A 128 16.09 4.94 7.62
N LEU A 129 15.18 4.65 8.57
CA LEU A 129 13.89 4.03 8.26
C LEU A 129 12.97 4.99 7.48
N GLY A 130 12.91 6.27 7.86
CA GLY A 130 12.17 7.28 7.13
C GLY A 130 12.62 7.40 5.66
N LEU A 131 13.92 7.33 5.42
CA LEU A 131 14.46 7.32 4.05
C LEU A 131 14.04 6.07 3.27
N ALA A 132 13.99 4.89 3.92
CA ALA A 132 13.45 3.69 3.29
C ALA A 132 11.98 3.87 2.85
N MET A 133 11.15 4.48 3.69
CA MET A 133 9.74 4.79 3.33
C MET A 133 9.65 5.76 2.16
N THR A 134 10.54 6.76 2.08
CA THR A 134 10.62 7.67 0.93
C THR A 134 10.93 6.91 -0.36
N PHE A 135 11.89 5.99 -0.34
CA PHE A 135 12.19 5.14 -1.49
C PHE A 135 11.00 4.26 -1.88
N GLY A 136 10.27 3.72 -0.91
CA GLY A 136 9.03 2.98 -1.15
C GLY A 136 7.98 3.83 -1.86
N SER A 137 7.77 5.06 -1.41
CA SER A 137 6.81 5.99 -2.03
C SER A 137 7.18 6.33 -3.48
N VAL A 138 8.49 6.55 -3.75
CA VAL A 138 8.98 6.78 -5.12
C VAL A 138 8.79 5.53 -5.97
N GLY A 139 9.05 4.34 -5.42
CA GLY A 139 8.81 3.07 -6.10
C GLY A 139 7.34 2.89 -6.49
N ALA A 140 6.43 3.16 -5.58
CA ALA A 140 4.99 3.08 -5.83
C ALA A 140 4.53 3.99 -6.98
N LEU A 141 5.09 5.20 -7.07
CA LEU A 141 4.84 6.12 -8.18
C LEU A 141 5.45 5.62 -9.50
N MET A 142 6.67 5.09 -9.45
CA MET A 142 7.40 4.65 -10.65
C MET A 142 6.83 3.35 -11.25
N GLY A 143 6.20 2.49 -10.46
CA GLY A 143 5.61 1.24 -10.91
C GLY A 143 4.67 1.44 -12.12
N PRO A 144 3.57 2.18 -11.97
CA PRO A 144 2.67 2.47 -13.06
C PRO A 144 3.32 3.24 -14.21
N VAL A 145 4.17 4.24 -13.88
CA VAL A 145 4.83 5.11 -14.87
C VAL A 145 5.67 4.31 -15.85
N LEU A 146 6.37 3.27 -15.37
CA LEU A 146 7.26 2.47 -16.21
C LEU A 146 6.54 1.29 -16.88
N ALA A 147 5.57 0.67 -16.20
CA ALA A 147 4.99 -0.58 -16.66
C ALA A 147 4.16 -0.43 -17.94
N GLY A 148 3.31 0.58 -18.05
CA GLY A 148 2.46 0.76 -19.22
C GLY A 148 3.22 1.07 -20.52
N PRO A 149 4.11 2.08 -20.57
CA PRO A 149 4.93 2.34 -21.76
C PRO A 149 5.81 1.15 -22.15
N LEU A 150 6.43 0.48 -21.18
CA LEU A 150 7.26 -0.69 -21.45
C LEU A 150 6.45 -1.85 -22.04
N ALA A 151 5.24 -2.07 -21.53
CA ALA A 151 4.33 -3.08 -22.06
C ALA A 151 3.85 -2.72 -23.48
N ALA A 152 3.59 -1.45 -23.75
CA ALA A 152 3.18 -0.99 -25.08
C ALA A 152 4.27 -1.19 -26.14
N TRP A 153 5.55 -1.10 -25.77
CA TRP A 153 6.67 -1.24 -26.71
C TRP A 153 7.15 -2.68 -26.88
N LEU A 154 7.21 -3.44 -25.81
CA LEU A 154 7.84 -4.76 -25.76
C LEU A 154 6.88 -5.90 -25.40
N GLY A 155 5.60 -5.57 -25.23
CA GLY A 155 4.55 -6.51 -24.85
C GLY A 155 4.36 -6.64 -23.32
N ILE A 156 3.18 -7.12 -22.94
CA ILE A 156 2.69 -7.18 -21.53
C ILE A 156 3.63 -7.93 -20.57
N ARG A 157 4.43 -8.88 -21.07
CA ARG A 157 5.36 -9.68 -20.26
C ARG A 157 6.66 -8.94 -19.96
N ALA A 158 7.07 -8.01 -20.82
CA ALA A 158 8.38 -7.35 -20.76
C ALA A 158 8.64 -6.61 -19.45
N PRO A 159 7.70 -5.83 -18.87
CA PRO A 159 7.91 -5.19 -17.58
C PRO A 159 8.29 -6.20 -16.49
N PHE A 160 7.61 -7.33 -16.43
CA PHE A 160 7.84 -8.32 -15.38
C PHE A 160 9.10 -9.16 -15.60
N VAL A 161 9.49 -9.43 -16.86
CA VAL A 161 10.80 -10.05 -17.17
C VAL A 161 11.94 -9.13 -16.74
N LEU A 162 11.86 -7.83 -17.05
CA LEU A 162 12.85 -6.85 -16.62
C LEU A 162 12.89 -6.76 -15.09
N LEU A 163 11.73 -6.68 -14.45
CA LEU A 163 11.65 -6.63 -12.99
C LEU A 163 12.19 -7.91 -12.34
N ALA A 164 11.95 -9.09 -12.91
CA ALA A 164 12.53 -10.33 -12.42
C ALA A 164 14.08 -10.32 -12.54
N ALA A 165 14.62 -9.79 -13.62
CA ALA A 165 16.06 -9.63 -13.78
C ALA A 165 16.66 -8.65 -12.74
N ILE A 166 16.00 -7.52 -12.50
CA ILE A 166 16.39 -6.56 -11.45
C ILE A 166 16.36 -7.22 -10.07
N ALA A 167 15.30 -7.98 -9.76
CA ALA A 167 15.19 -8.70 -8.49
C ALA A 167 16.29 -9.75 -8.33
N ALA A 168 16.70 -10.44 -9.41
CA ALA A 168 17.82 -11.36 -9.40
C ALA A 168 19.14 -10.65 -9.08
N VAL A 169 19.38 -9.48 -9.66
CA VAL A 169 20.55 -8.64 -9.35
C VAL A 169 20.51 -8.17 -7.89
N LEU A 170 19.34 -7.73 -7.40
CA LEU A 170 19.17 -7.34 -6.00
C LEU A 170 19.38 -8.52 -5.04
N THR A 171 19.03 -9.75 -5.45
CA THR A 171 19.28 -10.96 -4.67
C THR A 171 20.80 -11.14 -4.47
N VAL A 172 21.59 -11.05 -5.54
CA VAL A 172 23.06 -11.14 -5.46
C VAL A 172 23.62 -9.99 -4.64
N ALA A 173 23.15 -8.76 -4.89
CA ALA A 173 23.61 -7.58 -4.17
C ALA A 173 23.32 -7.67 -2.66
N SER A 174 22.17 -8.21 -2.26
CA SER A 174 21.80 -8.39 -0.85
C SER A 174 22.60 -9.46 -0.12
N ALA A 175 23.27 -10.34 -0.87
CA ALA A 175 24.17 -11.34 -0.31
C ALA A 175 25.58 -10.82 -0.01
N LEU A 176 25.97 -9.62 -0.50
CA LEU A 176 27.32 -9.06 -0.33
C LEU A 176 27.61 -8.43 1.04
N PRO A 177 26.67 -7.70 1.73
CA PRO A 177 26.96 -7.10 3.01
C PRO A 177 27.19 -8.14 4.10
N ALA A 178 28.04 -7.78 5.09
CA ALA A 178 28.27 -8.64 6.25
C ALA A 178 27.01 -8.81 7.08
N ASP A 179 26.81 -10.01 7.61
CA ASP A 179 25.71 -10.28 8.54
C ASP A 179 25.95 -9.55 9.85
N VAL A 180 24.94 -8.85 10.34
CA VAL A 180 24.93 -8.26 11.68
C VAL A 180 23.96 -9.09 12.50
N ARG A 181 24.43 -9.70 13.58
CA ARG A 181 23.55 -10.42 14.51
C ARG A 181 22.51 -9.43 15.03
N GLY A 182 21.26 -9.69 14.67
CA GLY A 182 20.14 -8.79 14.99
C GLY A 182 19.91 -8.67 16.48
N THR A 183 19.55 -7.48 16.91
CA THR A 183 18.85 -7.28 18.17
C THR A 183 17.41 -7.75 17.97
N HIS A 184 16.83 -8.42 18.99
CA HIS A 184 15.41 -8.78 18.99
C HIS A 184 14.56 -7.55 18.65
N ILE A 185 13.75 -7.65 17.61
CA ILE A 185 12.71 -6.67 17.31
C ILE A 185 11.41 -7.24 17.86
N GLU A 186 10.71 -6.47 18.66
CA GLU A 186 9.38 -6.85 19.11
C GLU A 186 8.44 -6.94 17.88
N HIS A 187 8.00 -8.15 17.60
CA HIS A 187 7.04 -8.42 16.54
C HIS A 187 5.64 -8.38 17.10
N VAL A 188 4.83 -7.45 16.63
CA VAL A 188 3.44 -7.32 17.06
C VAL A 188 2.58 -8.25 16.24
N GLY A 189 1.84 -9.14 16.93
CA GLY A 189 0.85 -10.01 16.30
C GLY A 189 -0.38 -9.25 15.85
N LEU A 190 -1.15 -9.81 14.89
CA LEU A 190 -2.39 -9.22 14.42
C LEU A 190 -3.38 -8.94 15.58
N LEU A 191 -3.50 -9.87 16.53
CA LEU A 191 -4.37 -9.70 17.71
C LEU A 191 -3.87 -8.59 18.64
N ASP A 192 -2.55 -8.46 18.80
CA ASP A 192 -1.97 -7.39 19.60
C ASP A 192 -2.11 -6.04 18.88
N THR A 193 -1.97 -6.02 17.57
CA THR A 193 -2.27 -4.84 16.74
C THR A 193 -3.70 -4.35 16.97
N LEU A 194 -4.68 -5.26 16.93
CA LEU A 194 -6.08 -4.92 17.17
C LEU A 194 -6.33 -4.45 18.60
N ARG A 195 -5.66 -5.04 19.59
CA ARG A 195 -5.74 -4.60 21.01
C ARG A 195 -5.12 -3.22 21.20
N ILE A 196 -4.00 -2.96 20.54
CA ILE A 196 -3.32 -1.66 20.56
C ILE A 196 -4.20 -0.60 19.92
N ALA A 197 -4.83 -0.92 18.79
CA ALA A 197 -5.70 -0.02 18.04
C ALA A 197 -6.86 0.58 18.88
N VAL A 198 -7.33 -0.14 19.90
CA VAL A 198 -8.46 0.31 20.74
C VAL A 198 -8.00 0.94 22.09
N ARG A 199 -6.71 1.04 22.34
CA ARG A 199 -6.20 1.53 23.64
C ARG A 199 -6.18 3.05 23.77
N GLY A 200 -6.03 3.78 22.67
CA GLY A 200 -5.96 5.24 22.65
C GLY A 200 -6.91 5.84 21.62
N ARG A 201 -7.44 7.04 21.90
CA ARG A 201 -8.38 7.73 21.00
C ARG A 201 -7.74 8.04 19.63
N LEU A 202 -6.57 8.70 19.67
CA LEU A 202 -5.85 9.05 18.44
C LEU A 202 -5.38 7.81 17.68
N MET A 203 -5.02 6.74 18.40
CA MET A 203 -4.68 5.46 17.78
C MET A 203 -5.88 4.86 17.04
N ALA A 204 -7.07 4.83 17.65
CA ALA A 204 -8.28 4.33 17.01
C ALA A 204 -8.65 5.18 15.77
N CYS A 205 -8.51 6.50 15.86
CA CYS A 205 -8.68 7.41 14.73
C CYS A 205 -7.69 7.10 13.59
N ALA A 206 -6.41 6.92 13.91
CA ALA A 206 -5.38 6.61 12.90
C ALA A 206 -5.64 5.27 12.20
N VAL A 207 -6.05 4.24 12.96
CA VAL A 207 -6.43 2.92 12.42
C VAL A 207 -7.65 3.04 11.50
N LEU A 208 -8.69 3.76 11.92
CA LEU A 208 -9.87 3.99 11.08
C LEU A 208 -9.49 4.66 9.76
N VAL A 209 -8.69 5.74 9.82
CA VAL A 209 -8.23 6.47 8.63
C VAL A 209 -7.40 5.56 7.72
N MET A 210 -6.46 4.80 8.27
CA MET A 210 -5.58 3.93 7.50
C MET A 210 -6.34 2.80 6.79
N VAL A 211 -7.22 2.09 7.51
CA VAL A 211 -8.01 0.99 6.91
C VAL A 211 -8.96 1.52 5.84
N LEU A 212 -9.62 2.66 6.12
CA LEU A 212 -10.53 3.29 5.16
C LEU A 212 -9.80 3.71 3.88
N VAL A 213 -8.71 4.48 4.01
CA VAL A 213 -7.99 4.97 2.85
C VAL A 213 -7.36 3.84 2.03
N ALA A 214 -6.83 2.80 2.69
CA ALA A 214 -6.27 1.64 2.01
C ALA A 214 -7.36 0.84 1.26
N ALA A 215 -8.55 0.67 1.85
CA ALA A 215 -9.65 -0.01 1.19
C ALA A 215 -10.16 0.79 -0.01
N VAL A 216 -10.40 2.09 0.16
CA VAL A 216 -10.90 2.94 -0.94
C VAL A 216 -9.88 3.05 -2.07
N SER A 217 -8.60 3.26 -1.76
CA SER A 217 -7.56 3.30 -2.81
C SER A 217 -7.46 1.96 -3.56
N GLY A 218 -7.55 0.82 -2.86
CA GLY A 218 -7.56 -0.48 -3.51
C GLY A 218 -8.75 -0.68 -4.46
N VAL A 219 -9.95 -0.19 -4.11
CA VAL A 219 -11.11 -0.15 -5.02
C VAL A 219 -10.80 0.70 -6.25
N LEU A 220 -10.27 1.92 -6.04
CA LEU A 220 -10.00 2.87 -7.11
C LEU A 220 -8.90 2.38 -8.05
N ASP A 221 -7.81 1.85 -7.51
CA ASP A 221 -6.68 1.29 -8.27
C ASP A 221 -7.07 0.04 -9.07
N THR A 222 -8.20 -0.59 -8.73
CA THR A 222 -8.74 -1.73 -9.48
C THR A 222 -9.75 -1.28 -10.53
N LEU A 223 -10.81 -0.59 -10.13
CA LEU A 223 -11.96 -0.35 -11.01
C LEU A 223 -11.73 0.78 -12.00
N VAL A 224 -10.99 1.84 -11.65
CA VAL A 224 -10.74 2.95 -12.56
C VAL A 224 -9.92 2.51 -13.77
N PRO A 225 -8.78 1.81 -13.63
CA PRO A 225 -8.04 1.25 -14.76
C PRO A 225 -8.87 0.27 -15.60
N LEU A 226 -9.64 -0.62 -14.96
CA LEU A 226 -10.51 -1.58 -15.68
C LEU A 226 -11.54 -0.87 -16.56
N ARG A 227 -12.17 0.18 -16.05
CA ARG A 227 -13.15 0.96 -16.81
C ARG A 227 -12.50 1.74 -17.95
N MET A 228 -11.31 2.29 -17.74
CA MET A 228 -10.54 2.92 -18.82
C MET A 228 -10.15 1.92 -19.91
N GLY A 229 -9.67 0.74 -19.53
CA GLY A 229 -9.34 -0.32 -20.49
C GLY A 229 -10.56 -0.79 -21.28
N ALA A 230 -11.71 -0.98 -20.62
CA ALA A 230 -12.98 -1.31 -21.28
C ALA A 230 -13.46 -0.23 -22.25
N ALA A 231 -13.08 1.03 -22.04
CA ALA A 231 -13.32 2.15 -22.95
C ALA A 231 -12.26 2.29 -24.06
N GLY A 232 -11.30 1.35 -24.16
CA GLY A 232 -10.27 1.31 -25.20
C GLY A 232 -9.02 2.15 -24.92
N TYR A 233 -8.83 2.66 -23.72
CA TYR A 233 -7.60 3.37 -23.36
C TYR A 233 -6.43 2.39 -23.19
N SER A 234 -5.28 2.76 -23.76
CA SER A 234 -4.06 1.95 -23.67
C SER A 234 -3.46 1.96 -22.25
N ALA A 235 -2.65 0.93 -21.92
CA ALA A 235 -1.89 0.87 -20.69
C ALA A 235 -1.02 2.12 -20.48
N THR A 236 -0.48 2.73 -21.55
CA THR A 236 0.27 4.00 -21.46
C THR A 236 -0.61 5.17 -21.02
N ALA A 237 -1.85 5.27 -21.53
CA ALA A 237 -2.79 6.32 -21.13
C ALA A 237 -3.20 6.15 -19.66
N ILE A 238 -3.43 4.92 -19.21
CA ILE A 238 -3.72 4.59 -17.82
C ILE A 238 -2.50 4.92 -16.94
N SER A 239 -1.30 4.59 -17.39
CA SER A 239 -0.05 4.97 -16.70
C SER A 239 0.11 6.47 -16.54
N LEU A 240 -0.23 7.26 -17.56
CA LEU A 240 -0.18 8.72 -17.48
C LEU A 240 -1.17 9.27 -16.45
N MET A 241 -2.41 8.75 -16.43
CA MET A 241 -3.40 9.11 -15.40
C MET A 241 -2.86 8.82 -13.99
N LEU A 242 -2.31 7.61 -13.77
CA LEU A 242 -1.74 7.22 -12.48
C LEU A 242 -0.52 8.06 -12.10
N ALA A 243 0.31 8.45 -13.08
CA ALA A 243 1.44 9.35 -12.86
C ALA A 243 0.99 10.74 -12.42
N LEU A 244 -0.03 11.31 -13.05
CA LEU A 244 -0.61 12.60 -12.66
C LEU A 244 -1.24 12.54 -11.27
N ALA A 245 -1.99 11.48 -10.97
CA ALA A 245 -2.55 11.26 -9.63
C ALA A 245 -1.44 11.09 -8.57
N GLY A 246 -0.39 10.33 -8.89
CA GLY A 246 0.76 10.14 -8.01
C GLY A 246 1.53 11.42 -7.76
N LEU A 247 1.73 12.27 -8.78
CA LEU A 247 2.35 13.59 -8.63
C LEU A 247 1.51 14.50 -7.74
N ALA A 248 0.19 14.60 -7.98
CA ALA A 248 -0.72 15.35 -7.15
C ALA A 248 -0.70 14.86 -5.69
N SER A 249 -0.66 13.54 -5.50
CA SER A 249 -0.53 12.90 -4.19
C SER A 249 0.77 13.27 -3.48
N ALA A 250 1.90 13.23 -4.17
CA ALA A 250 3.21 13.56 -3.60
C ALA A 250 3.28 15.03 -3.16
N LEU A 251 2.77 15.96 -3.98
CA LEU A 251 2.68 17.37 -3.65
C LEU A 251 1.79 17.61 -2.42
N THR A 252 0.66 16.89 -2.34
CA THR A 252 -0.28 16.99 -1.20
C THR A 252 0.35 16.46 0.09
N GLN A 253 1.03 15.32 0.06
CA GLN A 253 1.71 14.78 1.25
C GLN A 253 2.74 15.76 1.79
N GLY A 254 3.54 16.38 0.91
CA GLY A 254 4.49 17.42 1.30
C GLY A 254 3.84 18.70 1.85
N ALA A 255 2.66 19.07 1.35
CA ALA A 255 1.90 20.21 1.88
C ALA A 255 1.28 19.89 3.24
N VAL A 256 0.64 18.72 3.37
CA VAL A 256 0.03 18.25 4.63
C VAL A 256 1.06 18.17 5.74
N GLY A 257 2.26 17.62 5.47
CA GLY A 257 3.33 17.56 6.47
C GLY A 257 3.76 18.92 7.02
N ARG A 258 3.66 20.00 6.20
CA ARG A 258 3.98 21.38 6.64
C ARG A 258 2.89 22.02 7.49
N VAL A 259 1.63 21.65 7.27
CA VAL A 259 0.49 22.26 7.96
C VAL A 259 -0.06 21.39 9.09
N TYR A 260 0.49 20.18 9.26
CA TYR A 260 0.02 19.22 10.25
C TYR A 260 0.01 19.80 11.66
N ASP A 261 1.12 20.40 12.10
CA ASP A 261 1.27 20.97 13.44
C ASP A 261 0.34 22.18 13.69
N SER A 262 -0.01 22.93 12.63
CA SER A 262 -0.87 24.11 12.75
C SER A 262 -2.37 23.80 12.69
N LEU A 263 -2.77 22.81 11.87
CA LEU A 263 -4.19 22.47 11.66
C LEU A 263 -4.65 21.32 12.56
N GLY A 264 -3.71 20.46 13.00
CA GLY A 264 -3.99 19.24 13.76
C GLY A 264 -4.46 18.09 12.87
N GLY A 265 -3.95 16.87 13.18
CA GLY A 265 -4.21 15.67 12.40
C GLY A 265 -5.70 15.33 12.23
N LEU A 266 -6.51 15.50 13.27
CA LEU A 266 -7.94 15.20 13.23
C LEU A 266 -8.73 16.10 12.27
N ARG A 267 -8.42 17.41 12.21
CA ARG A 267 -9.08 18.33 11.26
C ARG A 267 -8.77 17.95 9.82
N ILE A 268 -7.51 17.63 9.55
CA ILE A 268 -7.08 17.20 8.21
C ILE A 268 -7.77 15.86 7.88
N ALA A 269 -7.91 14.93 8.84
CA ALA A 269 -8.65 13.68 8.66
C ALA A 269 -10.10 13.93 8.25
N PHE A 270 -10.82 14.80 8.97
CA PHE A 270 -12.21 15.14 8.65
C PHE A 270 -12.37 15.70 7.23
N VAL A 271 -11.56 16.70 6.89
CA VAL A 271 -11.64 17.35 5.58
C VAL A 271 -11.28 16.39 4.45
N SER A 272 -10.23 15.58 4.64
CA SER A 272 -9.77 14.64 3.61
C SER A 272 -10.72 13.45 3.44
N ILE A 273 -11.32 12.92 4.51
CA ILE A 273 -12.36 11.87 4.41
C ILE A 273 -13.62 12.42 3.71
N ALA A 274 -14.08 13.61 4.08
CA ALA A 274 -15.23 14.23 3.43
C ALA A 274 -14.97 14.47 1.94
N ALA A 275 -13.81 15.01 1.58
CA ALA A 275 -13.42 15.21 0.19
C ALA A 275 -13.30 13.88 -0.58
N MET A 276 -12.69 12.86 0.02
CA MET A 276 -12.62 11.52 -0.57
C MET A 276 -14.01 10.93 -0.80
N ALA A 277 -14.92 11.04 0.17
CA ALA A 277 -16.30 10.52 0.04
C ALA A 277 -17.03 11.21 -1.12
N VAL A 278 -16.94 12.54 -1.22
CA VAL A 278 -17.56 13.31 -2.32
C VAL A 278 -16.97 12.89 -3.66
N LEU A 279 -15.63 12.90 -3.79
CA LEU A 279 -14.96 12.60 -5.06
C LEU A 279 -15.13 11.15 -5.47
N THR A 280 -15.14 10.22 -4.52
CA THR A 280 -15.45 8.81 -4.81
C THR A 280 -16.91 8.63 -5.23
N GLY A 281 -17.85 9.33 -4.60
CA GLY A 281 -19.26 9.34 -5.02
C GLY A 281 -19.44 9.94 -6.42
N LEU A 282 -18.68 10.98 -6.76
CA LEU A 282 -18.70 11.58 -8.10
C LEU A 282 -18.21 10.61 -9.20
N LEU A 283 -17.36 9.62 -8.89
CA LEU A 283 -16.96 8.59 -9.85
C LEU A 283 -18.12 7.70 -10.30
N ALA A 284 -19.23 7.67 -9.56
CA ALA A 284 -20.44 6.96 -9.96
C ALA A 284 -21.23 7.64 -11.07
N VAL A 285 -21.00 8.95 -11.31
CA VAL A 285 -21.82 9.77 -12.22
C VAL A 285 -21.40 9.64 -13.68
N PRO A 286 -20.12 9.80 -14.08
CA PRO A 286 -19.77 9.92 -15.48
C PRO A 286 -19.89 8.58 -16.23
N GLU A 287 -20.40 8.67 -17.46
CA GLU A 287 -20.33 7.57 -18.43
C GLU A 287 -18.98 7.58 -19.17
N SER A 288 -18.41 8.76 -19.34
CA SER A 288 -17.12 8.95 -20.00
C SER A 288 -15.96 8.50 -19.10
N ALA A 289 -15.12 7.60 -19.63
CA ALA A 289 -13.90 7.16 -18.95
C ALA A 289 -12.88 8.30 -18.75
N LEU A 290 -12.87 9.30 -19.64
CA LEU A 290 -12.02 10.50 -19.48
C LEU A 290 -12.48 11.33 -18.29
N ALA A 291 -13.78 11.58 -18.14
CA ALA A 291 -14.30 12.31 -16.98
C ALA A 291 -14.00 11.56 -15.65
N LEU A 292 -14.14 10.23 -15.67
CA LEU A 292 -13.77 9.39 -14.53
C LEU A 292 -12.27 9.52 -14.20
N ALA A 293 -11.38 9.48 -15.21
CA ALA A 293 -9.95 9.67 -15.01
C ALA A 293 -9.62 11.07 -14.42
N VAL A 294 -10.29 12.12 -14.88
CA VAL A 294 -10.12 13.48 -14.36
C VAL A 294 -10.56 13.57 -12.90
N ILE A 295 -11.72 13.01 -12.54
CA ILE A 295 -12.20 12.97 -11.15
C ILE A 295 -11.23 12.17 -10.27
N PHE A 296 -10.71 11.04 -10.77
CA PHE A 296 -9.72 10.24 -10.05
C PHE A 296 -8.45 11.05 -9.74
N VAL A 297 -7.90 11.77 -10.74
CA VAL A 297 -6.70 12.62 -10.55
C VAL A 297 -6.99 13.75 -9.57
N ILE A 298 -8.13 14.44 -9.69
CA ILE A 298 -8.53 15.51 -8.77
C ILE A 298 -8.80 14.98 -7.36
N GLY A 299 -9.27 13.75 -7.23
CA GLY A 299 -9.54 13.08 -5.95
C GLY A 299 -8.32 12.55 -5.24
N SER A 300 -7.22 12.28 -5.97
CA SER A 300 -6.01 11.69 -5.40
C SER A 300 -5.38 12.48 -4.23
N PRO A 301 -5.41 13.84 -4.19
CA PRO A 301 -5.01 14.61 -3.02
C PRO A 301 -5.76 14.28 -1.73
N ALA A 302 -7.06 14.02 -1.80
CA ALA A 302 -7.83 13.66 -0.61
C ALA A 302 -7.40 12.32 -0.01
N VAL A 303 -7.12 11.34 -0.87
CA VAL A 303 -6.55 10.03 -0.48
C VAL A 303 -5.14 10.21 0.09
N ALA A 304 -4.30 11.00 -0.59
CA ALA A 304 -2.93 11.25 -0.18
C ALA A 304 -2.81 11.95 1.17
N ALA A 305 -3.73 12.89 1.47
CA ALA A 305 -3.77 13.57 2.76
C ALA A 305 -4.02 12.59 3.91
N GLN A 306 -4.91 11.59 3.73
CA GLN A 306 -5.19 10.58 4.74
C GLN A 306 -3.96 9.69 5.00
N TYR A 307 -3.24 9.27 3.95
CA TYR A 307 -1.98 8.55 4.13
C TYR A 307 -0.94 9.39 4.88
N ALA A 308 -0.84 10.69 4.55
CA ALA A 308 0.13 11.59 5.17
C ALA A 308 -0.08 11.76 6.68
N ILE A 309 -1.34 11.80 7.14
CA ILE A 309 -1.67 12.00 8.56
C ILE A 309 -1.71 10.73 9.38
N SER A 310 -1.92 9.55 8.76
CA SER A 310 -2.17 8.30 9.47
C SER A 310 -1.01 7.92 10.39
N PHE A 311 0.23 8.04 9.94
CA PHE A 311 1.39 7.69 10.76
C PHE A 311 1.69 8.72 11.86
N PRO A 312 1.68 10.05 11.62
CA PRO A 312 1.82 11.04 12.70
C PRO A 312 0.72 10.90 13.76
N LEU A 313 -0.54 10.76 13.34
CA LEU A 313 -1.66 10.59 14.27
C LEU A 313 -1.53 9.31 15.11
N ALA A 314 -1.01 8.24 14.52
CA ALA A 314 -0.73 7.01 15.23
C ALA A 314 0.45 7.16 16.22
N ALA A 315 1.47 7.96 15.87
CA ALA A 315 2.58 8.26 16.76
C ALA A 315 2.14 9.08 17.98
N GLU A 316 1.31 10.11 17.77
CA GLU A 316 0.69 10.87 18.87
C GLU A 316 -0.14 9.95 19.77
N GLY A 317 -0.95 9.05 19.17
CA GLY A 317 -1.71 8.06 19.94
C GLY A 317 -0.83 7.06 20.70
N ALA A 318 0.37 6.75 20.20
CA ALA A 318 1.36 5.94 20.90
C ALA A 318 1.88 6.65 22.16
N ASP A 319 2.17 7.95 22.05
CA ASP A 319 2.64 8.76 23.16
C ASP A 319 1.57 8.88 24.26
N GLU A 320 0.27 9.01 23.88
CA GLU A 320 -0.85 9.02 24.84
C GLU A 320 -0.90 7.76 25.72
N VAL A 321 -0.55 6.60 25.18
CA VAL A 321 -0.68 5.30 25.88
C VAL A 321 0.67 4.68 26.27
N GLY A 322 1.79 5.38 26.05
CA GLY A 322 3.13 4.94 26.39
C GLY A 322 3.62 3.74 25.58
N LEU A 323 3.24 3.63 24.32
CA LEU A 323 3.66 2.54 23.43
C LEU A 323 4.90 2.91 22.60
N PRO A 324 5.82 1.96 22.35
CA PRO A 324 6.94 2.19 21.44
C PRO A 324 6.47 2.48 20.02
N HIS A 325 6.99 3.55 19.39
CA HIS A 325 6.62 3.94 18.01
C HIS A 325 6.85 2.82 16.98
N GLY A 326 7.85 1.97 17.18
CA GLY A 326 8.11 0.83 16.28
C GLY A 326 6.96 -0.18 16.21
N ILE A 327 6.30 -0.43 17.34
CA ILE A 327 5.11 -1.30 17.44
C ILE A 327 3.96 -0.68 16.66
N VAL A 328 3.76 0.61 16.84
CA VAL A 328 2.66 1.36 16.20
C VAL A 328 2.84 1.43 14.68
N LEU A 329 4.05 1.67 14.21
CA LEU A 329 4.35 1.64 12.77
C LEU A 329 4.05 0.26 12.16
N GLY A 330 4.40 -0.82 12.89
CA GLY A 330 4.04 -2.18 12.48
C GLY A 330 2.52 -2.39 12.40
N ALA A 331 1.79 -1.90 13.42
CA ALA A 331 0.34 -1.97 13.47
C ALA A 331 -0.32 -1.22 12.29
N MET A 332 0.17 -0.04 11.95
CA MET A 332 -0.33 0.75 10.83
C MET A 332 -0.11 0.05 9.48
N ASN A 333 1.03 -0.64 9.29
CA ASN A 333 1.25 -1.45 8.09
C ASN A 333 0.29 -2.64 8.00
N VAL A 334 -0.05 -3.28 9.13
CA VAL A 334 -1.07 -4.33 9.18
C VAL A 334 -2.44 -3.77 8.80
N CYS A 335 -2.82 -2.62 9.34
CA CYS A 335 -4.08 -1.94 9.02
C CYS A 335 -4.15 -1.58 7.52
N TRP A 336 -3.05 -1.06 6.96
CA TRP A 336 -2.94 -0.81 5.53
C TRP A 336 -3.15 -2.09 4.70
N GLY A 337 -2.47 -3.18 5.07
CA GLY A 337 -2.58 -4.45 4.35
C GLY A 337 -3.99 -5.05 4.40
N ILE A 338 -4.69 -4.94 5.55
CA ILE A 338 -6.09 -5.37 5.68
C ILE A 338 -6.98 -4.56 4.72
N GLY A 339 -6.87 -3.24 4.74
CA GLY A 339 -7.65 -2.37 3.86
C GLY A 339 -7.36 -2.65 2.39
N PHE A 340 -6.08 -2.76 2.02
CA PHE A 340 -5.65 -3.00 0.63
C PHE A 340 -5.88 -4.45 0.15
N PHE A 341 -6.19 -5.39 1.04
CA PHE A 341 -6.73 -6.71 0.67
C PHE A 341 -8.24 -6.65 0.44
N ILE A 342 -8.98 -6.06 1.40
CA ILE A 342 -10.45 -6.03 1.36
C ILE A 342 -10.93 -5.16 0.19
N GLY A 343 -10.34 -3.98 -0.01
CA GLY A 343 -10.78 -3.00 -1.01
C GLY A 343 -10.88 -3.57 -2.42
N PRO A 344 -9.79 -4.01 -3.03
CA PRO A 344 -9.82 -4.55 -4.39
C PRO A 344 -10.64 -5.83 -4.49
N SER A 345 -10.54 -6.73 -3.50
CA SER A 345 -11.23 -8.02 -3.55
C SER A 345 -12.74 -7.87 -3.43
N ALA A 346 -13.23 -7.20 -2.36
CA ALA A 346 -14.65 -6.99 -2.15
C ALA A 346 -15.23 -5.97 -3.15
N GLY A 347 -14.49 -4.90 -3.45
CA GLY A 347 -14.94 -3.87 -4.39
C GLY A 347 -15.18 -4.42 -5.79
N ALA A 348 -14.25 -5.23 -6.30
CA ALA A 348 -14.41 -5.88 -7.59
C ALA A 348 -15.54 -6.92 -7.61
N ALA A 349 -15.72 -7.69 -6.52
CA ALA A 349 -16.82 -8.64 -6.40
C ALA A 349 -18.19 -7.94 -6.39
N ILE A 350 -18.31 -6.82 -5.67
CA ILE A 350 -19.52 -6.00 -5.66
C ILE A 350 -19.77 -5.40 -7.06
N ALA A 351 -18.72 -4.90 -7.72
CA ALA A 351 -18.83 -4.33 -9.06
C ALA A 351 -19.24 -5.37 -10.11
N GLU A 352 -18.84 -6.62 -9.95
CA GLU A 352 -19.27 -7.73 -10.82
C GLU A 352 -20.70 -8.16 -10.54
N ALA A 353 -21.10 -8.26 -9.28
CA ALA A 353 -22.44 -8.67 -8.87
C ALA A 353 -23.50 -7.58 -9.13
N SER A 354 -23.10 -6.31 -9.24
CA SER A 354 -24.02 -5.17 -9.41
C SER A 354 -23.55 -4.20 -10.50
N SER A 355 -22.70 -3.24 -10.14
CA SER A 355 -22.05 -2.30 -11.06
C SER A 355 -20.91 -1.55 -10.39
N ASP A 356 -20.01 -0.96 -11.19
CA ASP A 356 -18.96 -0.06 -10.70
C ASP A 356 -19.55 1.13 -9.94
N ARG A 357 -20.70 1.65 -10.40
CA ARG A 357 -21.43 2.76 -9.74
C ARG A 357 -21.81 2.43 -8.31
N VAL A 358 -22.36 1.25 -8.08
CA VAL A 358 -22.74 0.79 -6.72
C VAL A 358 -21.50 0.70 -5.84
N THR A 359 -20.40 0.17 -6.36
CA THR A 359 -19.15 0.06 -5.59
C THR A 359 -18.60 1.44 -5.21
N TYR A 360 -18.58 2.42 -6.12
CA TYR A 360 -18.16 3.79 -5.81
C TYR A 360 -19.06 4.46 -4.78
N LEU A 361 -20.38 4.26 -4.87
CA LEU A 361 -21.33 4.79 -3.89
C LEU A 361 -21.16 4.15 -2.51
N LEU A 362 -20.92 2.85 -2.44
CA LEU A 362 -20.62 2.16 -1.18
C LEU A 362 -19.31 2.63 -0.57
N ALA A 363 -18.26 2.82 -1.38
CA ALA A 363 -16.99 3.37 -0.92
C ALA A 363 -17.15 4.82 -0.41
N ALA A 364 -17.97 5.63 -1.08
CA ALA A 364 -18.33 6.97 -0.61
C ALA A 364 -19.12 6.93 0.70
N LEU A 365 -20.08 6.01 0.81
CA LEU A 365 -20.86 5.81 2.03
C LEU A 365 -20.00 5.40 3.22
N LEU A 366 -19.00 4.53 3.01
CA LEU A 366 -18.01 4.21 4.05
C LEU A 366 -17.29 5.47 4.55
N GLY A 367 -16.90 6.38 3.65
CA GLY A 367 -16.34 7.67 4.02
C GLY A 367 -17.31 8.52 4.84
N VAL A 368 -18.57 8.61 4.41
CA VAL A 368 -19.61 9.36 5.14
C VAL A 368 -19.85 8.79 6.54
N VAL A 369 -19.93 7.47 6.66
CA VAL A 369 -20.11 6.78 7.96
C VAL A 369 -18.87 6.93 8.86
N ALA A 370 -17.68 6.99 8.26
CA ALA A 370 -16.45 7.19 9.02
C ALA A 370 -16.36 8.56 9.69
N LEU A 371 -17.01 9.61 9.17
CA LEU A 371 -16.98 10.96 9.75
C LEU A 371 -17.56 11.03 11.17
N PRO A 372 -18.81 10.61 11.43
CA PRO A 372 -19.36 10.59 12.80
C PRO A 372 -18.57 9.61 13.69
N LEU A 373 -18.14 8.48 13.16
CA LEU A 373 -17.30 7.53 13.92
C LEU A 373 -15.97 8.17 14.33
N LEU A 374 -15.30 8.88 13.43
CA LEU A 374 -14.07 9.61 13.74
C LEU A 374 -14.32 10.66 14.82
N ARG A 375 -15.46 11.38 14.75
CA ARG A 375 -15.85 12.37 15.75
C ARG A 375 -16.04 11.72 17.13
N THR A 376 -16.79 10.62 17.19
CA THR A 376 -17.03 9.91 18.48
C THR A 376 -15.75 9.35 19.07
N LEU A 377 -14.83 8.83 18.26
CA LEU A 377 -13.53 8.35 18.71
C LEU A 377 -12.62 9.49 19.19
N ALA A 378 -12.73 10.68 18.58
CA ALA A 378 -11.92 11.84 18.93
C ALA A 378 -12.36 12.56 20.21
N LEU A 379 -13.64 12.46 20.60
CA LEU A 379 -14.18 13.13 21.79
C LEU A 379 -13.65 12.50 23.09
N SER A 380 -13.33 13.33 24.08
CA SER A 380 -13.01 12.85 25.41
C SER A 380 -14.30 12.38 26.15
N PRO A 381 -14.17 11.46 27.14
CA PRO A 381 -15.35 11.06 27.94
C PRO A 381 -16.08 12.23 28.63
N ARG A 382 -15.38 13.35 28.90
CA ARG A 382 -15.98 14.56 29.48
C ARG A 382 -16.78 15.37 28.45
N GLU A 383 -16.30 15.45 27.20
CA GLU A 383 -17.00 16.17 26.12
C GLU A 383 -18.24 15.41 25.62
N CYS A 384 -18.27 14.07 25.77
CA CYS A 384 -19.46 13.28 25.48
C CYS A 384 -20.61 13.54 26.47
N GLN A 385 -20.32 13.94 27.73
CA GLN A 385 -21.35 14.27 28.72
C GLN A 385 -21.94 15.68 28.55
N GLU A 386 -21.20 16.60 27.96
CA GLU A 386 -21.68 17.97 27.69
C GLU A 386 -22.44 18.09 26.36
N SER A 387 -22.35 17.10 25.47
CA SER A 387 -23.03 17.09 24.16
C SER A 387 -24.29 16.21 24.10
N ALA A 388 -24.64 15.49 25.18
CA ALA A 388 -25.86 14.71 25.38
C ALA A 388 -26.90 15.50 26.17
#